data_0a26a8ac979fe1faa12c07f71cc0c278
#
_entry.id   0a26a8ac979fe1faa12c07f71cc0c278
#
_cell.length_a   1.000
_cell.length_b   1.000
_cell.length_c   1.000
_cell.angle_alpha   90.00
_cell.angle_beta   90.00
_cell.angle_gamma   90.00
#
_symmetry.space_group_name_H-M   'P 1'
#
loop_
_entity.id
_entity.type
_entity.pdbx_description
1 polymer ?
#
loop_
_entity_poly.entity_id
_entity_poly.type
_entity_poly.pdbx_seq_one_letter_code
_entity_poly.pdbx_strand_id
1 'polypeptide(L)'
;MIIAITGFKPKNLLKKFRFLSHAIPLFQLAQKSPGNIHAERFSRQGYYHTLTAWESRDAMMGYVYSPDHQKAIDLYDVLGEGLTCHYESEEIPSSKYAL
;
A
#
# COMPACT_ATOMS: atom_id res chain seq x y z
N MET A 1 -4.65 -7.41 15.03
CA MET A 1 -4.49 -7.32 13.55
C MET A 1 -3.26 -6.52 13.19
N ILE A 2 -2.79 -6.68 11.99
CA ILE A 2 -1.63 -5.94 11.50
C ILE A 2 -2.12 -4.78 10.63
N ILE A 3 -1.60 -3.59 10.92
CA ILE A 3 -1.84 -2.40 10.11
C ILE A 3 -0.60 -2.13 9.26
N ALA A 4 -0.78 -1.99 7.97
CA ALA A 4 0.30 -1.66 7.04
C ALA A 4 -0.01 -0.33 6.35
N ILE A 5 0.95 0.58 6.39
CA ILE A 5 0.83 1.90 5.78
C ILE A 5 1.95 2.04 4.77
N THR A 6 1.60 2.39 3.55
CA THR A 6 2.56 2.65 2.48
C THR A 6 2.42 4.08 2.00
N GLY A 7 3.49 4.63 1.47
CA GLY A 7 3.49 5.95 0.86
C GLY A 7 4.38 5.95 -0.36
N PHE A 8 3.99 6.71 -1.38
CA PHE A 8 4.75 6.82 -2.61
C PHE A 8 4.64 8.23 -3.19
N LYS A 9 5.78 8.81 -3.55
CA LYS A 9 5.86 10.11 -4.20
C LYS A 9 6.45 9.96 -5.60
N PRO A 10 5.64 10.11 -6.67
CA PRO A 10 6.15 10.06 -8.04
C PRO A 10 7.12 11.21 -8.34
N LYS A 11 8.13 10.96 -9.17
CA LYS A 11 9.15 11.96 -9.52
C LYS A 11 8.60 13.08 -10.39
N ASN A 12 7.62 12.80 -11.25
CA ASN A 12 7.02 13.77 -12.17
C ASN A 12 5.62 13.33 -12.61
N LEU A 13 4.95 14.17 -13.40
CA LEU A 13 3.58 13.91 -13.83
C LEU A 13 3.43 12.64 -14.68
N LEU A 14 4.37 12.39 -15.59
CA LEU A 14 4.34 11.19 -16.43
C LEU A 14 4.48 9.93 -15.58
N LYS A 15 5.41 9.95 -14.63
CA LYS A 15 5.63 8.83 -13.71
C LYS A 15 4.47 8.65 -12.74
N LYS A 16 3.77 9.74 -12.38
CA LYS A 16 2.53 9.67 -11.60
C LYS A 16 1.47 8.84 -12.28
N PHE A 17 1.20 9.08 -13.56
CA PHE A 17 0.21 8.30 -14.30
C PHE A 17 0.61 6.84 -14.42
N ARG A 18 1.89 6.58 -14.67
CA ARG A 18 2.41 5.22 -14.73
C ARG A 18 2.29 4.50 -13.40
N PHE A 19 2.60 5.19 -12.30
CA PHE A 19 2.41 4.67 -10.95
C PHE A 19 0.95 4.29 -10.69
N LEU A 20 0.02 5.20 -10.98
CA LEU A 20 -1.40 4.96 -10.72
C LEU A 20 -1.97 3.79 -11.55
N SER A 21 -1.49 3.60 -12.77
CA SER A 21 -1.93 2.49 -13.61
C SER A 21 -1.57 1.12 -13.03
N HIS A 22 -0.51 1.04 -12.22
CA HIS A 22 -0.11 -0.18 -11.51
C HIS A 22 -0.66 -0.25 -10.10
N ALA A 23 -0.73 0.90 -9.41
CA ALA A 23 -1.16 0.95 -8.01
C ALA A 23 -2.64 0.64 -7.83
N ILE A 24 -3.50 1.09 -8.74
CA ILE A 24 -4.95 0.85 -8.62
C ILE A 24 -5.30 -0.64 -8.69
N PRO A 25 -4.83 -1.41 -9.69
CA PRO A 25 -5.05 -2.87 -9.71
C PRO A 25 -4.46 -3.57 -8.50
N LEU A 26 -3.29 -3.14 -8.04
CA LEU A 26 -2.63 -3.73 -6.88
C LEU A 26 -3.43 -3.49 -5.60
N PHE A 27 -4.00 -2.30 -5.44
CA PHE A 27 -4.89 -1.99 -4.31
C PHE A 27 -6.13 -2.88 -4.33
N GLN A 28 -6.73 -3.11 -5.50
CA GLN A 28 -7.86 -4.01 -5.65
C GLN A 28 -7.49 -5.44 -5.29
N LEU A 29 -6.28 -5.88 -5.64
CA LEU A 29 -5.77 -7.19 -5.26
C LEU A 29 -5.65 -7.31 -3.75
N ALA A 30 -5.16 -6.27 -3.08
CA ALA A 30 -5.06 -6.25 -1.62
C ALA A 30 -6.44 -6.42 -0.96
N GLN A 31 -7.45 -5.72 -1.47
CA GLN A 31 -8.82 -5.82 -0.95
C GLN A 31 -9.41 -7.23 -1.06
N LYS A 32 -8.98 -8.00 -2.06
CA LYS A 32 -9.47 -9.36 -2.31
C LYS A 32 -8.58 -10.44 -1.70
N SER A 33 -7.44 -10.07 -1.13
CA SER A 33 -6.50 -11.04 -0.58
C SER A 33 -7.01 -11.67 0.70
N PRO A 34 -6.77 -12.98 0.92
CA PRO A 34 -7.18 -13.65 2.14
C PRO A 34 -6.63 -12.97 3.38
N GLY A 35 -7.49 -12.75 4.37
CA GLY A 35 -7.11 -12.11 5.63
C GLY A 35 -7.09 -10.60 5.61
N ASN A 36 -7.40 -9.96 4.49
CA ASN A 36 -7.57 -8.51 4.46
C ASN A 36 -8.89 -8.12 5.15
N ILE A 37 -8.80 -7.23 6.13
CA ILE A 37 -9.95 -6.74 6.90
C ILE A 37 -10.43 -5.40 6.36
N HIS A 38 -9.50 -4.55 5.93
CA HIS A 38 -9.79 -3.18 5.52
C HIS A 38 -8.70 -2.68 4.58
N ALA A 39 -9.09 -1.83 3.63
CA ALA A 39 -8.15 -1.16 2.74
C ALA A 39 -8.68 0.21 2.35
N GLU A 40 -7.85 1.23 2.47
CA GLU A 40 -8.20 2.58 2.05
C GLU A 40 -7.02 3.29 1.40
N ARG A 41 -7.33 4.29 0.58
CA ARG A 41 -6.35 5.14 -0.11
C ARG A 41 -6.57 6.58 0.30
N PHE A 42 -5.47 7.31 0.45
CA PHE A 42 -5.52 8.76 0.67
C PHE A 42 -4.24 9.40 0.14
N SER A 43 -4.27 10.70 -0.06
CA SER A 43 -3.07 11.44 -0.48
C SER A 43 -2.80 12.57 0.51
N ARG A 44 -1.52 12.86 0.73
CA ARG A 44 -1.08 13.90 1.66
C ARG A 44 0.30 14.40 1.26
N GLN A 45 0.43 15.73 1.13
CA GLN A 45 1.72 16.37 0.87
C GLN A 45 2.47 15.80 -0.36
N GLY A 46 1.73 15.45 -1.40
CA GLY A 46 2.30 14.90 -2.63
C GLY A 46 2.58 13.40 -2.60
N TYR A 47 2.35 12.73 -1.46
CA TYR A 47 2.45 11.28 -1.34
C TYR A 47 1.09 10.63 -1.53
N TYR A 48 1.09 9.49 -2.23
CA TYR A 48 -0.05 8.58 -2.31
C TYR A 48 0.13 7.50 -1.26
N HIS A 49 -0.88 7.33 -0.40
CA HIS A 49 -0.83 6.38 0.71
C HIS A 49 -1.88 5.30 0.58
N THR A 50 -1.55 4.11 1.08
CA THR A 50 -2.54 3.07 1.36
C THR A 50 -2.45 2.70 2.83
N LEU A 51 -3.61 2.41 3.42
CA LEU A 51 -3.71 1.83 4.75
C LEU A 51 -4.48 0.53 4.61
N THR A 52 -3.86 -0.59 4.97
CA THR A 52 -4.49 -1.90 4.94
C THR A 52 -4.44 -2.54 6.34
N ALA A 53 -5.48 -3.28 6.67
CA ALA A 53 -5.56 -4.04 7.91
C ALA A 53 -5.68 -5.53 7.58
N TRP A 54 -4.94 -6.36 8.30
CA TRP A 54 -4.82 -7.81 8.05
C TRP A 54 -5.06 -8.59 9.33
N GLU A 55 -5.73 -9.74 9.20
CA GLU A 55 -6.00 -10.62 10.33
C GLU A 55 -4.73 -11.08 11.04
N SER A 56 -3.65 -11.29 10.27
CA SER A 56 -2.37 -11.78 10.79
C SER A 56 -1.22 -11.28 9.94
N ARG A 57 -0.01 -11.41 10.47
CA ARG A 57 1.21 -11.12 9.73
C ARG A 57 1.35 -12.05 8.51
N ASP A 58 1.00 -13.32 8.66
CA ASP A 58 1.07 -14.28 7.55
C ASP A 58 0.15 -13.89 6.40
N ALA A 59 -1.05 -13.41 6.68
CA ALA A 59 -1.97 -12.93 5.67
C ALA A 59 -1.39 -11.71 4.91
N MET A 60 -0.83 -10.75 5.66
CA MET A 60 -0.16 -9.59 5.06
C MET A 60 1.00 -10.02 4.18
N MET A 61 1.87 -10.91 4.67
CA MET A 61 3.04 -11.36 3.92
C MET A 61 2.65 -12.18 2.68
N GLY A 62 1.53 -12.90 2.71
CA GLY A 62 1.00 -13.56 1.53
C GLY A 62 0.72 -12.60 0.38
N TYR A 63 0.16 -11.43 0.70
CA TYR A 63 -0.03 -10.36 -0.28
C TYR A 63 1.31 -9.72 -0.69
N VAL A 64 2.18 -9.39 0.25
CA VAL A 64 3.47 -8.74 -0.01
C VAL A 64 4.35 -9.57 -0.95
N TYR A 65 4.35 -10.89 -0.77
CA TYR A 65 5.12 -11.80 -1.61
C TYR A 65 4.39 -12.27 -2.86
N SER A 66 3.18 -11.78 -3.13
CA SER A 66 2.50 -12.11 -4.38
C SER A 66 3.32 -11.62 -5.59
N PRO A 67 3.28 -12.32 -6.73
CA PRO A 67 4.03 -11.91 -7.93
C PRO A 67 3.71 -10.49 -8.37
N ASP A 68 2.45 -10.10 -8.31
CA ASP A 68 2.01 -8.76 -8.72
C ASP A 68 2.61 -7.67 -7.83
N HIS A 69 2.63 -7.90 -6.51
CA HIS A 69 3.22 -6.94 -5.57
C HIS A 69 4.74 -6.84 -5.74
N GLN A 70 5.42 -7.95 -5.97
CA GLN A 70 6.87 -7.96 -6.18
C GLN A 70 7.25 -7.22 -7.46
N LYS A 71 6.48 -7.37 -8.53
CA LYS A 71 6.69 -6.61 -9.76
C LYS A 71 6.51 -5.11 -9.56
N ALA A 72 5.52 -4.73 -8.75
CA ALA A 72 5.25 -3.32 -8.44
C ALA A 72 6.42 -2.69 -7.65
N ILE A 73 6.99 -3.40 -6.68
CA ILE A 73 8.14 -2.92 -5.92
C ILE A 73 9.31 -2.59 -6.84
N ASP A 74 9.65 -3.49 -7.77
CA ASP A 74 10.75 -3.30 -8.70
C ASP A 74 10.51 -2.08 -9.60
N LEU A 75 9.27 -1.87 -10.05
CA LEU A 75 8.92 -0.75 -10.90
C LEU A 75 8.94 0.58 -10.12
N TYR A 76 8.48 0.59 -8.88
CA TYR A 76 8.34 1.80 -8.09
C TYR A 76 9.67 2.47 -7.78
N ASP A 77 10.75 1.72 -7.63
CA ASP A 77 12.10 2.28 -7.42
C ASP A 77 12.49 3.24 -8.55
N VAL A 78 12.04 3.00 -9.76
CA VAL A 78 12.32 3.84 -10.93
C VAL A 78 11.39 5.05 -11.00
N LEU A 79 10.16 4.92 -10.47
CA LEU A 79 9.10 5.92 -10.63
C LEU A 79 9.11 7.01 -9.56
N GLY A 80 9.68 6.76 -8.39
CA GLY A 80 9.66 7.72 -7.29
C GLY A 80 10.26 7.20 -6.01
N GLU A 81 9.80 7.77 -4.89
CA GLU A 81 10.23 7.40 -3.52
C GLU A 81 9.11 6.68 -2.79
N GLY A 82 9.42 5.52 -2.21
CA GLY A 82 8.48 4.71 -1.46
C GLY A 82 8.80 4.65 0.03
N LEU A 83 7.76 4.59 0.84
CA LEU A 83 7.82 4.40 2.29
C LEU A 83 6.87 3.29 2.67
N THR A 84 7.24 2.50 3.68
CA THR A 84 6.36 1.47 4.21
C THR A 84 6.62 1.27 5.70
N CYS A 85 5.55 1.02 6.46
CA CYS A 85 5.65 0.57 7.84
C CYS A 85 4.47 -0.33 8.18
N HIS A 86 4.64 -1.17 9.19
CA HIS A 86 3.55 -1.99 9.69
C HIS A 86 3.69 -2.14 11.21
N TYR A 87 2.55 -2.33 11.87
CA TYR A 87 2.51 -2.51 13.31
C TYR A 87 1.25 -3.28 13.71
N GLU A 88 1.26 -3.84 14.91
CA GLU A 88 0.11 -4.53 15.46
C GLU A 88 -0.82 -3.54 16.17
N SER A 89 -2.14 -3.71 15.98
CA SER A 89 -3.15 -2.86 16.60
C SER A 89 -4.45 -3.65 16.78
N GLU A 90 -5.24 -3.26 17.78
CA GLU A 90 -6.59 -3.79 17.99
C GLU A 90 -7.63 -3.00 17.21
N GLU A 91 -7.29 -1.80 16.75
CA GLU A 91 -8.18 -0.88 16.06
C GLU A 91 -7.60 -0.45 14.72
N ILE A 92 -8.47 -0.15 13.76
CA ILE A 92 -8.08 0.45 12.49
C ILE A 92 -7.96 1.96 12.71
N PRO A 93 -6.76 2.55 12.57
CA PRO A 93 -6.58 3.99 12.77
C PRO A 93 -7.27 4.79 11.68
N SER A 94 -7.70 6.00 12.00
CA SER A 94 -8.11 6.95 10.99
C SER A 94 -6.89 7.36 10.16
N SER A 95 -7.03 7.48 8.84
CA SER A 95 -5.96 7.95 7.95
C SER A 95 -5.41 9.33 8.38
N LYS A 96 -6.25 10.12 9.04
CA LYS A 96 -5.86 11.42 9.60
C LYS A 96 -4.76 11.31 10.66
N TYR A 97 -4.71 10.21 11.42
CA TYR A 97 -3.77 10.00 12.52
C TYR A 97 -2.71 8.94 12.23
N ALA A 98 -2.77 8.31 11.07
CA ALA A 98 -1.87 7.20 10.72
C ALA A 98 -0.45 7.68 10.37
N LEU A 99 -0.29 8.97 10.10
CA LEU A 99 1.00 9.56 9.70
C LEU A 99 1.50 10.59 10.73
#